data_962a00e2cb7d06c295e779fdba267618
#
_entry.id   962a00e2cb7d06c295e779fdba267618
#
_cell.length_a   1.000
_cell.length_b   1.000
_cell.length_c   1.000
_cell.angle_alpha   90.00
_cell.angle_beta   90.00
_cell.angle_gamma   90.00
#
_symmetry.space_group_name_H-M   'P 1'
#
loop_
_entity.id
_entity.type
_entity.pdbx_description
1 polymer ?
#
loop_
_entity_poly.entity_id
_entity_poly.type
_entity_poly.pdbx_seq_one_letter_code
_entity_poly.pdbx_strand_id
1 'polypeptide(L)'
;EGQIEGGVVMSLGFALTEDFPLDHGKPLAKFGTLGLFRADKTPVVESIIVEKNTDPLAYGAVGIGEITSIPTAPAVQGAYYRYDGKFRTSLPLEDTAYTKKKKA
;
A
#
# COMPACT_ATOMS: atom_id res chain seq x y z
N GLU A 1 1.29 -17.21 -0.80
CA GLU A 1 2.26 -16.20 -1.32
C GLU A 1 1.55 -15.15 -2.17
N GLY A 2 0.78 -15.53 -3.19
CA GLY A 2 0.12 -14.58 -4.10
C GLY A 2 -0.77 -13.54 -3.42
N GLN A 3 -1.47 -13.88 -2.34
CA GLN A 3 -2.25 -12.91 -1.56
C GLN A 3 -1.36 -11.88 -0.85
N ILE A 4 -0.21 -12.29 -0.36
CA ILE A 4 0.76 -11.38 0.27
C ILE A 4 1.32 -10.42 -0.78
N GLU A 5 1.78 -10.93 -1.90
CA GLU A 5 2.29 -10.12 -3.01
C GLU A 5 1.24 -9.11 -3.50
N GLY A 6 0.03 -9.57 -3.79
CA GLY A 6 -1.06 -8.72 -4.26
C GLY A 6 -1.47 -7.65 -3.26
N GLY A 7 -1.63 -8.01 -1.99
CA GLY A 7 -1.99 -7.08 -0.92
C GLY A 7 -0.91 -6.03 -0.66
N VAL A 8 0.35 -6.43 -0.64
CA VAL A 8 1.48 -5.50 -0.46
C VAL A 8 1.55 -4.50 -1.62
N VAL A 9 1.49 -4.95 -2.86
CA VAL A 9 1.57 -4.06 -4.05
C VAL A 9 0.40 -3.09 -4.10
N MET A 10 -0.81 -3.56 -3.82
CA MET A 10 -2.00 -2.71 -3.73
C MET A 10 -1.82 -1.61 -2.68
N SER A 11 -1.33 -1.95 -1.52
CA SER A 11 -1.09 -1.00 -0.42
C SER A 11 0.09 -0.07 -0.67
N LEU A 12 1.11 -0.49 -1.41
CA LEU A 12 2.17 0.43 -1.85
C LEU A 12 1.63 1.54 -2.73
N GLY A 13 0.73 1.21 -3.66
CA GLY A 13 0.02 2.20 -4.46
C GLY A 13 -0.75 3.19 -3.59
N PHE A 14 -1.53 2.68 -2.66
CA PHE A 14 -2.30 3.49 -1.71
C PHE A 14 -1.41 4.41 -0.85
N ALA A 15 -0.26 3.92 -0.41
CA ALA A 15 0.66 4.69 0.42
C ALA A 15 1.41 5.80 -0.35
N LEU A 16 1.76 5.57 -1.61
CA LEU A 16 2.77 6.38 -2.30
C LEU A 16 2.26 7.14 -3.53
N THR A 17 1.31 6.59 -4.28
CA THR A 17 1.00 7.08 -5.62
C THR A 17 -0.47 7.28 -5.94
N GLU A 18 -1.37 6.55 -5.26
CA GLU A 18 -2.79 6.62 -5.56
C GLU A 18 -3.44 7.87 -5.00
N ASP A 19 -4.19 8.56 -5.84
CA ASP A 19 -4.99 9.70 -5.45
C ASP A 19 -6.28 9.72 -6.29
N PHE A 20 -7.39 9.98 -5.62
CA PHE A 20 -8.70 10.13 -6.25
C PHE A 20 -9.25 11.53 -5.97
N PRO A 21 -8.72 12.56 -6.65
CA PRO A 21 -9.14 13.93 -6.41
C PRO A 21 -10.58 14.16 -6.84
N LEU A 22 -11.32 14.86 -6.00
CA LEU A 22 -12.70 15.23 -6.23
C LEU A 22 -12.86 16.75 -6.19
N ASP A 23 -13.69 17.29 -7.06
CA ASP A 23 -14.18 18.66 -6.98
C ASP A 23 -15.70 18.63 -6.80
N HIS A 24 -16.18 19.07 -5.64
CA HIS A 24 -17.61 19.04 -5.28
C HIS A 24 -18.28 17.68 -5.58
N GLY A 25 -17.59 16.59 -5.27
CA GLY A 25 -18.05 15.22 -5.50
C GLY A 25 -17.88 14.70 -6.93
N LYS A 26 -17.30 15.50 -7.83
CA LYS A 26 -17.00 15.06 -9.21
C LYS A 26 -15.55 14.60 -9.32
N PRO A 27 -15.30 13.41 -9.87
CA PRO A 27 -13.94 12.94 -10.10
C PRO A 27 -13.16 13.85 -11.07
N LEU A 28 -11.96 14.25 -10.68
CA LEU A 28 -11.05 15.03 -11.53
C LEU A 28 -10.08 14.13 -12.32
N ALA A 29 -9.92 12.87 -11.92
CA ALA A 29 -9.04 11.91 -12.57
C ALA A 29 -9.85 10.88 -13.36
N LYS A 30 -9.33 10.48 -14.51
CA LYS A 30 -9.84 9.33 -15.26
C LYS A 30 -9.33 8.04 -14.60
N PHE A 31 -10.08 6.95 -14.76
CA PHE A 31 -9.78 5.65 -14.16
C PHE A 31 -8.33 5.20 -14.36
N GLY A 32 -7.77 5.31 -15.55
CA GLY A 32 -6.38 4.92 -15.84
C GLY A 32 -5.30 5.86 -15.27
N THR A 33 -5.66 6.97 -14.61
CA THR A 33 -4.72 7.99 -14.10
C THR A 33 -4.72 8.10 -12.58
N LEU A 34 -5.32 7.16 -11.88
CA LEU A 34 -5.42 7.17 -10.41
C LEU A 34 -4.09 6.92 -9.70
N GLY A 35 -3.07 6.47 -10.40
CA GLY A 35 -1.73 6.26 -9.84
C GLY A 35 -1.50 4.89 -9.25
N LEU A 36 -2.20 3.86 -9.72
CA LEU A 36 -1.97 2.47 -9.32
C LEU A 36 -0.51 2.06 -9.57
N PHE A 37 0.05 1.31 -8.65
CA PHE A 37 1.37 0.72 -8.81
C PHE A 37 1.38 -0.26 -9.99
N ARG A 38 2.38 -0.16 -10.84
CA ARG A 38 2.52 -1.00 -12.03
C ARG A 38 3.67 -1.98 -11.85
N ALA A 39 3.68 -3.02 -12.67
CA ALA A 39 4.64 -4.12 -12.59
C ALA A 39 6.11 -3.65 -12.65
N ASP A 40 6.39 -2.63 -13.45
CA ASP A 40 7.73 -2.03 -13.58
C ASP A 40 8.26 -1.35 -12.33
N LYS A 41 7.36 -1.00 -11.39
CA LYS A 41 7.69 -0.36 -10.11
C LYS A 41 7.54 -1.26 -8.90
N THR A 42 7.04 -2.47 -9.12
CA THR A 42 6.79 -3.43 -8.04
C THR A 42 8.11 -3.98 -7.51
N PRO A 43 8.39 -3.85 -6.21
CA PRO A 43 9.57 -4.46 -5.61
C PRO A 43 9.44 -5.99 -5.55
N VAL A 44 10.56 -6.65 -5.32
CA VAL A 44 10.54 -8.06 -4.96
C VAL A 44 9.90 -8.22 -3.60
N VAL A 45 8.87 -9.04 -3.49
CA VAL A 45 8.18 -9.33 -2.24
C VAL A 45 8.59 -10.73 -1.78
N GLU A 46 9.18 -10.81 -0.60
CA GLU A 46 9.50 -12.07 0.07
C GLU A 46 8.40 -12.40 1.08
N SER A 47 7.79 -13.56 0.93
CA SER A 47 6.72 -14.04 1.81
C SER A 47 7.25 -15.07 2.80
N ILE A 48 7.12 -14.79 4.09
CA ILE A 48 7.49 -15.70 5.16
C ILE A 48 6.22 -16.14 5.87
N ILE A 49 5.91 -17.43 5.79
CA ILE A 49 4.73 -18.01 6.40
C ILE A 49 5.13 -18.69 7.70
N VAL A 50 4.58 -18.19 8.81
CA VAL A 50 4.75 -18.80 10.12
C VAL A 50 3.62 -19.80 10.33
N GLU A 51 3.89 -21.07 10.10
CA GLU A 51 2.94 -22.17 10.28
C GLU A 51 2.76 -22.50 11.76
N LYS A 52 1.98 -21.69 12.46
CA LYS A 52 1.73 -21.86 13.89
C LYS A 52 0.27 -21.55 14.19
N ASN A 53 -0.58 -22.52 13.99
CA ASN A 53 -2.01 -22.40 14.29
C ASN A 53 -2.46 -23.50 15.22
N THR A 54 -3.02 -23.12 16.36
CA THR A 54 -3.56 -24.01 17.39
C THR A 54 -5.10 -24.03 17.42
N ASP A 55 -5.76 -23.29 16.52
CA ASP A 55 -7.22 -23.25 16.47
C ASP A 55 -7.78 -24.58 15.94
N PRO A 56 -8.67 -25.27 16.69
CA PRO A 56 -9.28 -26.52 16.24
C PRO A 56 -10.36 -26.30 15.18
N LEU A 57 -10.88 -25.08 15.01
CA LEU A 57 -11.93 -24.79 14.04
C LEU A 57 -11.37 -24.80 12.62
N ALA A 58 -12.19 -25.27 11.68
CA ALA A 58 -11.87 -25.34 10.25
C ALA A 58 -10.49 -25.99 9.97
N TYR A 59 -10.08 -26.95 10.78
CA TYR A 59 -8.75 -27.58 10.69
C TYR A 59 -7.58 -26.59 10.78
N GLY A 60 -7.79 -25.47 11.46
CA GLY A 60 -6.80 -24.41 11.57
C GLY A 60 -6.73 -23.44 10.37
N ALA A 61 -7.65 -23.54 9.44
CA ALA A 61 -7.71 -22.62 8.31
C ALA A 61 -8.16 -21.22 8.74
N VAL A 62 -7.47 -20.20 8.25
CA VAL A 62 -7.77 -18.79 8.53
C VAL A 62 -7.88 -18.03 7.21
N GLY A 63 -8.86 -17.13 7.12
CA GLY A 63 -8.99 -16.24 5.97
C GLY A 63 -7.81 -15.27 5.85
N ILE A 64 -7.35 -15.04 4.64
CA ILE A 64 -6.17 -14.18 4.36
C ILE A 64 -6.44 -13.15 3.24
N GLY A 65 -7.68 -12.79 2.97
CA GLY A 65 -8.01 -11.91 1.85
C GLY A 65 -7.35 -10.54 1.92
N GLU A 66 -7.76 -9.70 2.85
CA GLU A 66 -7.34 -8.28 2.92
C GLU A 66 -6.28 -7.97 3.98
N ILE A 67 -6.05 -8.88 4.90
CA ILE A 67 -5.09 -8.70 6.00
C ILE A 67 -3.68 -8.33 5.50
N THR A 68 -3.32 -8.80 4.31
CA THR A 68 -2.01 -8.58 3.71
C THR A 68 -1.78 -7.14 3.24
N SER A 69 -2.83 -6.34 3.10
CA SER A 69 -2.75 -4.92 2.73
C SER A 69 -2.68 -3.96 3.92
N ILE A 70 -3.05 -4.40 5.12
CA ILE A 70 -3.19 -3.54 6.29
C ILE A 70 -1.86 -2.91 6.76
N PRO A 71 -0.75 -3.64 6.90
CA PRO A 71 0.45 -3.10 7.52
C PRO A 71 1.33 -2.28 6.58
N THR A 72 1.10 -2.33 5.28
CA THR A 72 2.06 -1.79 4.30
C THR A 72 2.16 -0.26 4.36
N ALA A 73 1.05 0.47 4.34
CA ALA A 73 1.08 1.93 4.40
C ALA A 73 1.75 2.46 5.68
N PRO A 74 1.41 1.99 6.89
CA PRO A 74 2.11 2.41 8.10
C PRO A 74 3.58 1.96 8.14
N ALA A 75 3.93 0.82 7.56
CA ALA A 75 5.32 0.38 7.47
C ALA A 75 6.15 1.30 6.57
N VAL A 76 5.61 1.71 5.43
CA VAL A 76 6.26 2.67 4.52
C VAL A 76 6.41 4.04 5.19
N GLN A 77 5.38 4.53 5.88
CA GLN A 77 5.45 5.76 6.66
C GLN A 77 6.58 5.68 7.71
N GLY A 78 6.65 4.60 8.46
CA GLY A 78 7.71 4.38 9.45
C GLY A 78 9.11 4.34 8.84
N ALA A 79 9.26 3.74 7.66
CA ALA A 79 10.52 3.70 6.93
C ALA A 79 10.98 5.11 6.51
N TYR A 80 10.09 5.93 5.98
CA TYR A 80 10.38 7.32 5.64
C TYR A 80 10.72 8.15 6.88
N TYR A 81 10.00 7.97 7.97
CA TYR A 81 10.31 8.64 9.23
C TYR A 81 11.72 8.33 9.72
N ARG A 82 12.14 7.07 9.63
CA ARG A 82 13.52 6.69 9.98
C ARG A 82 14.57 7.26 9.03
N TYR A 83 14.20 7.46 7.78
CA TYR A 83 15.09 7.98 6.77
C TYR A 83 15.35 9.49 6.90
N ASP A 84 14.31 10.28 7.08
CA ASP A 84 14.40 11.75 7.05
C ASP A 84 13.88 12.45 8.31
N GLY A 85 13.35 11.73 9.29
CA GLY A 85 12.82 12.29 10.53
C GLY A 85 11.49 13.03 10.40
N LYS A 86 10.87 13.03 9.21
CA LYS A 86 9.58 13.69 8.99
C LYS A 86 8.43 12.71 9.24
N PHE A 87 7.53 13.08 10.15
CA PHE A 87 6.32 12.34 10.39
C PHE A 87 5.20 12.80 9.44
N ARG A 88 4.88 11.96 8.47
CA ARG A 88 3.86 12.24 7.46
C ARG A 88 2.50 11.77 7.93
N THR A 89 1.48 12.60 7.72
CA THR A 89 0.12 12.38 8.25
C THR A 89 -0.95 12.29 7.19
N SER A 90 -0.59 12.37 5.92
CA SER A 90 -1.54 12.26 4.81
C SER A 90 -1.17 11.13 3.84
N LEU A 91 -2.16 10.64 3.11
CA LEU A 91 -1.99 9.67 2.03
C LEU A 91 -2.51 10.26 0.71
N PRO A 92 -1.82 10.02 -0.41
CA PRO A 92 -0.50 9.41 -0.49
C PRO A 92 0.56 10.21 0.28
N LEU A 93 1.62 9.53 0.74
CA LEU A 93 2.66 10.18 1.54
C LEU A 93 3.31 11.33 0.77
N GLU A 94 3.45 12.46 1.42
CA GLU A 94 4.05 13.68 0.88
C GLU A 94 5.59 13.65 0.92
N ASP A 95 6.24 14.45 0.08
CA ASP A 95 7.70 14.57 0.03
C ASP A 95 8.43 13.22 -0.07
N THR A 96 7.96 12.37 -0.96
CA THR A 96 8.63 11.11 -1.31
C THR A 96 9.15 11.15 -2.74
N ALA A 97 9.96 10.18 -3.12
CA ALA A 97 10.41 10.02 -4.50
C ALA A 97 9.26 9.84 -5.51
N TYR A 98 8.10 9.42 -5.03
CA TYR A 98 6.89 9.19 -5.83
C TYR A 98 5.94 10.38 -5.86
N THR A 99 6.17 11.40 -5.04
CA THR A 99 5.30 12.57 -4.97
C THR A 99 5.31 13.30 -6.30
N LYS A 100 4.14 13.46 -6.91
CA LYS A 100 4.00 14.25 -8.13
C LYS A 100 4.37 15.71 -7.83
N LYS A 101 5.37 16.23 -8.51
CA LYS A 101 5.67 17.67 -8.45
C LYS A 101 4.42 18.41 -8.92
N LYS A 102 3.86 19.26 -8.07
CA LYS A 102 2.82 20.19 -8.51
C LYS A 102 3.38 20.96 -9.69
N LYS A 103 2.77 20.84 -10.86
CA LYS A 103 3.08 21.75 -11.95
C LYS A 103 2.74 23.15 -11.44
N ALA A 104 3.75 23.94 -11.38
CA ALA A 104 3.61 25.35 -11.02
C ALA A 104 2.70 26.05 -12.04
#